data_734806db4e432cbcf63975f3bb9e612d
#
_entry.id   734806db4e432cbcf63975f3bb9e612d
#
_cell.length_a   1.000
_cell.length_b   1.000
_cell.length_c   1.000
_cell.angle_alpha   90.00
_cell.angle_beta   90.00
_cell.angle_gamma   90.00
#
_symmetry.space_group_name_H-M   'P 1'
#
loop_
_entity.id
_entity.type
_entity.pdbx_description
1 polymer ?
#
loop_
_entity_poly.entity_id
_entity_poly.type
_entity_poly.pdbx_seq_one_letter_code
_entity_poly.pdbx_strand_id
1 'polypeptide(L)'
;VGSEMCIRDRCVGIDLGAVHAVNCRLRRPKLFAGAIGLSGIYDLARFWGSEKDDLVLRSSPLLYLGEKGIANKLTLAKAEENSLMLCAGQGAYEDDAKADTQALADVLAAQGLPAHLEIWGGDVSHEWYWWGKMLGLFVPRILEQ
;
A
#
# COMPACT_ATOMS: atom_id res chain seq x y z
N VAL A 1 24.15 12.83 -13.54
CA VAL A 1 23.30 13.56 -14.32
C VAL A 1 22.27 12.71 -15.05
N GLY A 2 22.54 12.10 -16.20
CA GLY A 2 21.58 11.19 -16.82
C GLY A 2 21.23 9.98 -15.95
N SER A 3 22.15 9.50 -15.13
CA SER A 3 21.94 8.41 -14.19
C SER A 3 20.94 8.74 -13.07
N GLU A 4 20.83 9.99 -12.68
CA GLU A 4 19.89 10.44 -11.64
C GLU A 4 18.44 10.25 -12.05
N MET A 5 18.13 10.35 -13.32
CA MET A 5 16.77 10.17 -13.83
C MET A 5 16.27 8.71 -13.73
N CYS A 6 17.18 7.77 -13.60
CA CYS A 6 16.85 6.35 -13.51
C CYS A 6 16.75 5.84 -12.06
N ILE A 7 17.11 6.68 -11.09
CA ILE A 7 17.11 6.30 -9.68
C ILE A 7 15.82 6.79 -9.02
N ARG A 8 14.96 5.87 -8.71
CA ARG A 8 13.77 6.11 -7.90
C ARG A 8 13.72 5.07 -6.79
N ASP A 9 13.43 5.54 -5.60
CA ASP A 9 13.35 4.68 -4.43
C ASP A 9 12.11 3.80 -4.45
N ARG A 10 12.16 2.76 -3.66
CA ARG A 10 11.02 1.91 -3.36
C ARG A 10 10.81 1.88 -1.86
N CYS A 11 9.54 1.92 -1.45
CA CYS A 11 9.16 1.93 -0.05
C CYS A 11 8.66 0.56 0.38
N VAL A 12 9.02 0.15 1.58
CA VAL A 12 8.48 -1.05 2.21
C VAL A 12 7.90 -0.65 3.57
N GLY A 13 6.71 -1.11 3.86
CA GLY A 13 6.08 -0.86 5.14
C GLY A 13 5.29 -2.07 5.63
N ILE A 14 5.25 -2.19 6.94
CA ILE A 14 4.57 -3.27 7.65
C ILE A 14 3.61 -2.63 8.64
N ASP A 15 2.38 -3.15 8.74
CA ASP A 15 1.34 -2.63 9.62
C ASP A 15 1.06 -1.15 9.35
N LEU A 16 1.24 -0.25 10.31
CA LEU A 16 1.11 1.19 10.09
C LEU A 16 2.13 1.73 9.11
N GLY A 17 3.31 1.15 9.04
CA GLY A 17 4.34 1.49 8.05
C GLY A 17 3.88 1.25 6.61
N ALA A 18 2.99 0.30 6.38
CA ALA A 18 2.43 0.03 5.06
C ALA A 18 1.63 1.22 4.52
N VAL A 19 0.89 1.91 5.37
CA VAL A 19 0.17 3.14 5.02
C VAL A 19 1.13 4.20 4.48
N HIS A 20 2.24 4.41 5.18
CA HIS A 20 3.24 5.39 4.76
C HIS A 20 3.93 5.00 3.45
N ALA A 21 4.26 3.73 3.26
CA ALA A 21 4.85 3.24 2.02
C ALA A 21 3.91 3.46 0.82
N VAL A 22 2.65 3.11 0.96
CA VAL A 22 1.64 3.32 -0.08
C VAL A 22 1.44 4.80 -0.36
N ASN A 23 1.35 5.64 0.67
CA ASN A 23 1.22 7.08 0.51
C ASN A 23 2.42 7.71 -0.22
N CYS A 24 3.63 7.28 0.07
CA CYS A 24 4.83 7.72 -0.66
C CYS A 24 4.69 7.43 -2.16
N ARG A 25 4.32 6.21 -2.52
CA ARG A 25 4.17 5.82 -3.94
C ARG A 25 3.04 6.60 -4.62
N LEU A 26 1.89 6.72 -3.99
CA LEU A 26 0.75 7.38 -4.60
C LEU A 26 0.91 8.89 -4.72
N ARG A 27 1.53 9.53 -3.74
CA ARG A 27 1.65 10.99 -3.68
C ARG A 27 2.90 11.54 -4.35
N ARG A 28 3.96 10.75 -4.42
CA ARG A 28 5.25 11.18 -4.97
C ARG A 28 5.79 10.15 -5.98
N PRO A 29 5.04 9.89 -7.06
CA PRO A 29 5.41 8.85 -8.03
C PRO A 29 6.73 9.16 -8.75
N LYS A 30 7.15 10.41 -8.78
CA LYS A 30 8.44 10.79 -9.37
C LYS A 30 9.63 10.41 -8.50
N LEU A 31 9.43 10.30 -7.19
CA LEU A 31 10.47 9.91 -6.23
C LEU A 31 10.46 8.43 -5.93
N PHE A 32 9.27 7.84 -5.87
CA PHE A 32 9.08 6.44 -5.47
C PHE A 32 8.52 5.63 -6.63
N ALA A 33 9.32 4.72 -7.15
CA ALA A 33 8.94 3.86 -8.27
C ALA A 33 7.99 2.75 -7.87
N GLY A 34 7.99 2.36 -6.60
CA GLY A 34 7.15 1.29 -6.11
C GLY A 34 7.03 1.26 -4.60
N ALA A 35 6.09 0.47 -4.10
CA ALA A 35 5.91 0.23 -2.68
C ALA A 35 5.43 -1.20 -2.40
N ILE A 36 5.81 -1.71 -1.23
CA ILE A 36 5.34 -2.98 -0.69
C ILE A 36 4.64 -2.69 0.62
N GLY A 37 3.38 -3.05 0.73
CA GLY A 37 2.59 -2.97 1.96
C GLY A 37 2.27 -4.36 2.49
N LEU A 38 2.73 -4.66 3.70
CA LEU A 38 2.53 -5.95 4.35
C LEU A 38 1.63 -5.79 5.57
N SER A 39 0.53 -6.53 5.60
CA SER A 39 -0.42 -6.53 6.72
C SER A 39 -0.87 -5.11 7.11
N GLY A 40 -1.11 -4.26 6.11
CA GLY A 40 -1.40 -2.85 6.31
C GLY A 40 -2.85 -2.57 6.70
N ILE A 41 -3.01 -1.52 7.50
CA ILE A 41 -4.31 -0.93 7.81
C ILE A 41 -4.35 0.41 7.08
N TYR A 42 -5.19 0.52 6.06
CA TYR A 42 -5.19 1.67 5.13
C TYR A 42 -6.30 2.67 5.41
N ASP A 43 -7.11 2.40 6.42
CA ASP A 43 -8.09 3.32 6.98
C ASP A 43 -7.67 3.70 8.41
N LEU A 44 -7.05 4.86 8.54
CA LEU A 44 -6.55 5.32 9.84
C LEU A 44 -7.67 5.75 10.81
N ALA A 45 -8.90 5.90 10.33
CA ALA A 45 -10.04 6.17 11.20
C ALA A 45 -10.28 5.04 12.22
N ARG A 46 -9.82 3.83 11.95
CA ARG A 46 -9.84 2.71 12.91
C ARG A 46 -9.09 3.03 14.20
N PHE A 47 -8.05 3.86 14.13
CA PHE A 47 -7.20 4.20 15.28
C PHE A 47 -7.56 5.56 15.87
N TRP A 48 -7.91 6.53 15.05
CA TRP A 48 -8.14 7.91 15.47
C TRP A 48 -9.60 8.36 15.34
N GLY A 49 -10.47 7.43 15.06
CA GLY A 49 -11.90 7.53 15.37
C GLY A 49 -12.75 8.48 14.54
N SER A 50 -12.26 9.18 13.53
CA SER A 50 -13.12 10.06 12.74
C SER A 50 -12.70 10.18 11.27
N GLU A 51 -13.56 9.68 10.39
CA GLU A 51 -13.46 9.88 8.93
C GLU A 51 -13.63 11.35 8.53
N LYS A 52 -14.13 12.18 9.46
CA LYS A 52 -14.33 13.62 9.21
C LYS A 52 -13.10 14.45 9.54
N ASP A 53 -12.13 13.88 10.22
CA ASP A 53 -10.88 14.56 10.49
C ASP A 53 -10.07 14.69 9.19
N ASP A 54 -9.75 15.92 8.81
CA ASP A 54 -9.04 16.22 7.57
C ASP A 54 -7.67 15.54 7.50
N LEU A 55 -6.97 15.43 8.61
CA LEU A 55 -5.67 14.77 8.67
C LEU A 55 -5.79 13.26 8.47
N VAL A 56 -6.78 12.64 9.11
CA VAL A 56 -7.07 11.21 8.94
C VAL A 56 -7.47 10.93 7.50
N LEU A 57 -8.37 11.73 6.93
CA LEU A 57 -8.82 11.60 5.55
C LEU A 57 -7.65 11.68 4.55
N ARG A 58 -6.79 12.67 4.70
CA ARG A 58 -5.63 12.86 3.81
C ARG A 58 -4.54 11.80 3.94
N SER A 59 -4.46 11.15 5.09
CA SER A 59 -3.43 10.15 5.38
C SER A 59 -3.88 8.72 5.13
N SER A 60 -5.16 8.50 4.87
CA SER A 60 -5.76 7.17 4.71
C SER A 60 -6.05 6.88 3.24
N PRO A 61 -5.27 6.01 2.57
CA PRO A 61 -5.49 5.69 1.15
C PRO A 61 -6.90 5.20 0.84
N LEU A 62 -7.50 4.40 1.70
CA LEU A 62 -8.88 3.95 1.51
C LEU A 62 -9.89 5.11 1.51
N LEU A 63 -9.65 6.15 2.29
CA LEU A 63 -10.56 7.29 2.40
C LEU A 63 -10.35 8.27 1.24
N TYR A 64 -9.13 8.72 0.99
CA TYR A 64 -8.91 9.72 -0.06
C TYR A 64 -9.08 9.19 -1.48
N LEU A 65 -8.83 7.91 -1.72
CA LEU A 65 -9.08 7.30 -3.03
C LEU A 65 -10.58 7.08 -3.29
N GLY A 66 -11.35 6.89 -2.23
CA GLY A 66 -12.81 6.78 -2.33
C GLY A 66 -13.53 8.11 -2.53
N GLU A 67 -12.89 9.24 -2.20
CA GLU A 67 -13.47 10.59 -2.29
C GLU A 67 -13.23 11.20 -3.68
N LYS A 68 -14.30 11.42 -4.43
CA LYS A 68 -14.22 11.93 -5.81
C LYS A 68 -13.48 13.27 -5.97
N GLY A 69 -13.45 14.09 -4.94
CA GLY A 69 -12.81 15.40 -5.00
C GLY A 69 -11.29 15.37 -4.75
N ILE A 70 -10.80 14.42 -3.98
CA ILE A 70 -9.38 14.33 -3.60
C ILE A 70 -8.60 13.51 -4.62
N ALA A 71 -9.17 12.40 -5.08
CA ALA A 71 -8.53 11.55 -6.09
C ALA A 71 -8.21 12.33 -7.37
N ASN A 72 -9.07 13.25 -7.78
CA ASN A 72 -8.85 14.09 -8.97
C ASN A 72 -7.74 15.15 -8.80
N LYS A 73 -7.36 15.46 -7.57
CA LYS A 73 -6.30 16.45 -7.28
C LYS A 73 -4.92 15.81 -7.11
N LEU A 74 -4.89 14.51 -6.86
CA LEU A 74 -3.65 13.76 -6.81
C LEU A 74 -3.27 13.41 -8.24
N THR A 75 -2.07 13.79 -8.63
CA THR A 75 -1.46 13.22 -9.83
C THR A 75 -1.14 11.77 -9.50
N LEU A 76 -2.15 10.91 -9.63
CA LEU A 76 -1.97 9.50 -9.39
C LEU A 76 -0.93 8.98 -10.38
N ALA A 77 0.01 8.24 -9.89
CA ALA A 77 1.02 7.61 -10.71
C ALA A 77 0.35 6.74 -11.77
N LYS A 78 0.68 6.93 -13.03
CA LYS A 78 0.36 5.91 -14.02
C LYS A 78 1.00 4.61 -13.52
N ALA A 79 0.19 3.59 -13.37
CA ALA A 79 0.65 2.32 -12.84
C ALA A 79 1.62 1.68 -13.84
N GLU A 80 2.86 1.60 -13.44
CA GLU A 80 3.74 0.57 -13.97
C GLU A 80 3.26 -0.75 -13.35
N GLU A 81 3.11 -1.75 -14.16
CA GLU A 81 2.70 -3.08 -13.72
C GLU A 81 3.58 -3.53 -12.55
N ASN A 82 2.97 -4.02 -11.47
CA ASN A 82 3.64 -4.46 -10.24
C ASN A 82 4.44 -3.40 -9.45
N SER A 83 4.20 -2.13 -9.68
CA SER A 83 4.84 -1.06 -8.90
C SER A 83 4.31 -0.95 -7.47
N LEU A 84 3.16 -1.56 -7.18
CA LEU A 84 2.54 -1.59 -5.87
C LEU A 84 2.17 -3.04 -5.53
N MET A 85 2.76 -3.55 -4.46
CA MET A 85 2.53 -4.91 -3.99
C MET A 85 1.90 -4.87 -2.60
N LEU A 86 0.77 -5.55 -2.45
CA LEU A 86 0.01 -5.62 -1.20
C LEU A 86 -0.13 -7.07 -0.78
N CYS A 87 0.16 -7.36 0.47
CA CYS A 87 0.03 -8.70 1.03
C CYS A 87 -0.51 -8.65 2.45
N ALA A 88 -1.34 -9.62 2.78
CA ALA A 88 -1.80 -9.87 4.15
C ALA A 88 -2.01 -11.37 4.36
N GLY A 89 -1.99 -11.80 5.62
CA GLY A 89 -2.35 -13.16 6.00
C GLY A 89 -3.82 -13.29 6.38
N GLN A 90 -4.19 -14.47 6.84
CA GLN A 90 -5.55 -14.79 7.33
C GLN A 90 -5.53 -15.40 8.73
N GLY A 91 -4.38 -15.42 9.39
CA GLY A 91 -4.19 -15.95 10.72
C GLY A 91 -4.51 -14.96 11.83
N ALA A 92 -3.92 -15.19 13.00
CA ALA A 92 -4.16 -14.38 14.18
C ALA A 92 -3.80 -12.90 13.95
N TYR A 93 -4.71 -11.99 14.35
CA TYR A 93 -4.58 -10.54 14.26
C TYR A 93 -4.46 -9.97 12.83
N GLU A 94 -4.85 -10.74 11.81
CA GLU A 94 -4.79 -10.30 10.41
C GLU A 94 -6.16 -9.89 9.83
N ASP A 95 -7.24 -10.00 10.58
CA ASP A 95 -8.60 -9.76 10.05
C ASP A 95 -8.77 -8.35 9.48
N ASP A 96 -8.37 -7.32 10.23
CA ASP A 96 -8.46 -5.93 9.78
C ASP A 96 -7.48 -5.66 8.63
N ALA A 97 -6.27 -6.18 8.72
CA ALA A 97 -5.26 -6.03 7.67
C ALA A 97 -5.70 -6.68 6.36
N LYS A 98 -6.28 -7.87 6.43
CA LYS A 98 -6.84 -8.55 5.25
C LYS A 98 -7.96 -7.74 4.62
N ALA A 99 -8.91 -7.26 5.43
CA ALA A 99 -10.04 -6.47 4.95
C ALA A 99 -9.58 -5.18 4.28
N ASP A 100 -8.68 -4.43 4.91
CA ASP A 100 -8.17 -3.18 4.38
C ASP A 100 -7.29 -3.38 3.14
N THR A 101 -6.47 -4.43 3.12
CA THR A 101 -5.62 -4.76 1.97
C THR A 101 -6.47 -5.11 0.74
N GLN A 102 -7.50 -5.92 0.92
CA GLN A 102 -8.42 -6.26 -0.17
C GLN A 102 -9.19 -5.01 -0.65
N ALA A 103 -9.71 -4.22 0.27
CA ALA A 103 -10.45 -3.01 -0.06
C ALA A 103 -9.57 -2.00 -0.81
N LEU A 104 -8.31 -1.84 -0.41
CA LEU A 104 -7.37 -0.95 -1.09
C LEU A 104 -7.08 -1.43 -2.50
N ALA A 105 -6.85 -2.72 -2.71
CA ALA A 105 -6.63 -3.28 -4.04
C ALA A 105 -7.84 -3.04 -4.96
N ASP A 106 -9.05 -3.19 -4.43
CA ASP A 106 -10.29 -2.97 -5.18
C ASP A 106 -10.46 -1.49 -5.57
N VAL A 107 -10.21 -0.58 -4.64
CA VAL A 107 -10.28 0.88 -4.91
C VAL A 107 -9.22 1.31 -5.92
N LEU A 108 -8.00 0.81 -5.81
CA LEU A 108 -6.93 1.11 -6.76
C LEU A 108 -7.27 0.60 -8.16
N ALA A 109 -7.80 -0.60 -8.28
CA ALA A 109 -8.24 -1.15 -9.57
C ALA A 109 -9.34 -0.30 -10.19
N ALA A 110 -10.30 0.18 -9.41
CA ALA A 110 -11.36 1.08 -9.87
C ALA A 110 -10.83 2.43 -10.36
N GLN A 111 -9.68 2.88 -9.85
CA GLN A 111 -9.00 4.11 -10.29
C GLN A 111 -8.03 3.89 -11.46
N GLY A 112 -7.94 2.67 -11.97
CA GLY A 112 -7.00 2.34 -13.04
C GLY A 112 -5.54 2.18 -12.58
N LEU A 113 -5.34 1.91 -11.29
CA LEU A 113 -4.02 1.73 -10.65
C LEU A 113 -3.92 0.31 -10.09
N PRO A 114 -3.71 -0.71 -10.92
CA PRO A 114 -3.68 -2.09 -10.43
C PRO A 114 -2.52 -2.32 -9.47
N ALA A 115 -2.79 -3.02 -8.37
CA ALA A 115 -1.79 -3.48 -7.43
C ALA A 115 -1.70 -5.00 -7.48
N HIS A 116 -0.49 -5.52 -7.29
CA HIS A 116 -0.32 -6.95 -7.06
C HIS A 116 -0.81 -7.29 -5.66
N LEU A 117 -1.83 -8.13 -5.58
CA LEU A 117 -2.45 -8.53 -4.32
C LEU A 117 -2.21 -10.01 -4.05
N GLU A 118 -1.71 -10.33 -2.85
CA GLU A 118 -1.67 -11.69 -2.35
C GLU A 118 -2.28 -11.76 -0.94
N ILE A 119 -3.19 -12.68 -0.73
CA ILE A 119 -3.73 -13.02 0.57
C ILE A 119 -3.22 -14.42 0.92
N TRP A 120 -2.34 -14.51 1.92
CA TRP A 120 -1.74 -15.75 2.35
C TRP A 120 -2.67 -16.53 3.27
N GLY A 121 -2.29 -17.77 3.61
CA GLY A 121 -3.17 -18.72 4.29
C GLY A 121 -3.55 -18.40 5.74
N GLY A 122 -4.42 -19.23 6.31
CA GLY A 122 -4.93 -19.08 7.68
C GLY A 122 -3.90 -19.30 8.78
N ASP A 123 -2.74 -19.85 8.45
CA ASP A 123 -1.59 -20.01 9.34
C ASP A 123 -0.70 -18.77 9.42
N VAL A 124 -0.91 -17.81 8.53
CA VAL A 124 -0.09 -16.59 8.44
C VAL A 124 -0.64 -15.53 9.39
N SER A 125 0.04 -15.38 10.52
CA SER A 125 -0.31 -14.43 11.57
C SER A 125 0.42 -13.10 11.44
N HIS A 126 -0.01 -12.12 12.21
CA HIS A 126 0.52 -10.76 12.23
C HIS A 126 1.83 -10.70 13.02
N GLU A 127 2.93 -11.20 12.45
CA GLU A 127 4.22 -11.31 13.13
C GLU A 127 5.43 -11.30 12.18
N TRP A 128 6.59 -11.00 12.73
CA TRP A 128 7.84 -10.82 11.98
C TRP A 128 8.30 -12.06 11.20
N TYR A 129 8.00 -13.25 11.68
CA TYR A 129 8.34 -14.49 10.97
C TYR A 129 7.75 -14.50 9.55
N TRP A 130 6.47 -14.15 9.43
CA TRP A 130 5.78 -14.13 8.15
C TRP A 130 6.17 -12.92 7.30
N TRP A 131 6.35 -11.76 7.92
CA TRP A 131 6.79 -10.57 7.19
C TRP A 131 8.18 -10.74 6.60
N GLY A 132 9.09 -11.44 7.29
CA GLY A 132 10.39 -11.80 6.74
C GLY A 132 10.29 -12.67 5.49
N LYS A 133 9.38 -13.64 5.47
CA LYS A 133 9.11 -14.47 4.30
C LYS A 133 8.50 -13.67 3.14
N MET A 134 7.57 -12.78 3.43
CA MET A 134 6.95 -11.89 2.45
C MET A 134 8.00 -10.98 1.82
N LEU A 135 8.85 -10.37 2.62
CA LEU A 135 9.94 -9.51 2.12
C LEU A 135 10.90 -10.28 1.21
N GLY A 136 11.28 -11.49 1.60
CA GLY A 136 12.15 -12.35 0.79
C GLY A 136 11.56 -12.69 -0.58
N LEU A 137 10.23 -12.70 -0.69
CA LEU A 137 9.53 -12.95 -1.95
C LEU A 137 9.33 -11.67 -2.76
N PHE A 138 8.88 -10.58 -2.14
CA PHE A 138 8.43 -9.38 -2.86
C PHE A 138 9.55 -8.40 -3.19
N VAL A 139 10.56 -8.26 -2.33
CA VAL A 139 11.66 -7.31 -2.58
C VAL A 139 12.40 -7.63 -3.89
N PRO A 140 12.82 -8.88 -4.17
CA PRO A 140 13.43 -9.19 -5.46
C PRO A 140 12.53 -8.85 -6.64
N ARG A 141 11.23 -9.13 -6.54
CA ARG A 141 10.26 -8.87 -7.62
C ARG A 141 10.13 -7.39 -7.94
N ILE A 142 10.06 -6.54 -6.91
CA ILE A 142 9.90 -5.09 -7.14
C ILE A 142 11.19 -4.44 -7.64
N LEU A 143 12.34 -5.01 -7.34
CA LEU A 143 13.64 -4.51 -7.80
C LEU A 143 13.97 -4.89 -9.25
N GLU A 144 13.36 -5.93 -9.77
CA GLU A 144 13.57 -6.40 -11.15
C GLU A 144 12.84 -5.57 -12.21
N GLN A 145 12.09 -4.57 -11.81
CA GLN A 145 11.30 -3.72 -12.72
C GLN A 145 12.04 -2.45 -13.15
#